data_7573d69b98c86f23a484d2ab6fb2f460
#
_entry.id   7573d69b98c86f23a484d2ab6fb2f460
#
_cell.length_a   1.000
_cell.length_b   1.000
_cell.length_c   1.000
_cell.angle_alpha   90.00
_cell.angle_beta   90.00
_cell.angle_gamma   90.00
#
_symmetry.space_group_name_H-M   'P 1'
#
loop_
_entity.id
_entity.type
_entity.pdbx_description
1 polymer ?
#
loop_
_entity_poly.entity_id
_entity_poly.type
_entity_poly.pdbx_seq_one_letter_code
_entity_poly.pdbx_strand_id
1 'polypeptide(L)'
;MARYDAILCDLGDVLFTWSPPANHTLPLNTLRSVLSSSTWFEYEKGQISQQTCYDRVGRELSISPVDIRKAIEESCASLRCDSGLVSFLRELKDSTGGTLRIFAMSNISQPDYDALRRVGDMDWSIFDGIFTSFAAGARKPDLKFYRYALLQANLEPSRTIFIDDKLENVLSARSRGLHGLVYRESKELKQSLLSLFGDPIQRGQRFLKENAGRLVSMCGGIAIQENFAQLLILEMTNDRSLVQSHIVEKEGKWNFFRGSGQLTTAEFPCDLDTTSLGLTVVRVRVNVAVSIMDEMLNYINEDGIVQTYFDHDRPRIDPVVCVNVLHLFYSYGRGKEMSLTLQWVYEVLFHRAYI
;
A
#
# COMPACT_ATOMS: atom_id res chain seq x y z
N MET A 1 3.65 -4.22 -19.73
CA MET A 1 4.68 -5.11 -19.14
C MET A 1 4.79 -4.77 -17.66
N ALA A 2 4.89 -5.76 -16.78
CA ALA A 2 5.09 -5.53 -15.35
C ALA A 2 6.36 -4.69 -15.12
N ARG A 3 6.31 -3.76 -14.16
CA ARG A 3 7.44 -2.91 -13.80
C ARG A 3 8.59 -3.71 -13.17
N TYR A 4 8.27 -4.81 -12.48
CA TYR A 4 9.21 -5.68 -11.78
C TYR A 4 9.17 -7.08 -12.36
N ASP A 5 10.35 -7.75 -12.41
CA ASP A 5 10.52 -9.11 -12.90
C ASP A 5 11.29 -10.03 -11.93
N ALA A 6 11.68 -9.50 -10.77
CA ALA A 6 12.31 -10.29 -9.73
C ALA A 6 11.91 -9.89 -8.32
N ILE A 7 11.90 -10.87 -7.41
CA ILE A 7 11.76 -10.70 -5.97
C ILE A 7 12.97 -11.35 -5.30
N LEU A 8 13.66 -10.62 -4.40
CA LEU A 8 14.61 -11.13 -3.42
C LEU A 8 13.91 -11.11 -2.06
N CYS A 9 13.66 -12.27 -1.44
CA CYS A 9 12.88 -12.39 -0.21
C CYS A 9 13.76 -12.94 0.91
N ASP A 10 13.72 -12.34 2.09
CA ASP A 10 14.28 -12.96 3.29
C ASP A 10 13.53 -14.23 3.65
N LEU A 11 14.17 -15.11 4.38
CA LEU A 11 13.58 -16.36 4.90
C LEU A 11 13.13 -16.18 6.35
N GLY A 12 14.02 -15.78 7.25
CA GLY A 12 13.73 -15.61 8.68
C GLY A 12 12.81 -14.43 8.96
N ASP A 13 11.83 -14.64 9.83
CA ASP A 13 10.82 -13.63 10.19
C ASP A 13 10.01 -13.04 9.01
N VAL A 14 10.13 -13.64 7.80
CA VAL A 14 9.31 -13.35 6.61
C VAL A 14 8.56 -14.60 6.16
N LEU A 15 9.26 -15.63 5.69
CA LEU A 15 8.67 -16.91 5.26
C LEU A 15 8.68 -17.97 6.37
N PHE A 16 9.59 -17.84 7.32
CA PHE A 16 9.68 -18.69 8.49
C PHE A 16 9.56 -17.85 9.75
N THR A 17 8.69 -18.26 10.65
CA THR A 17 8.58 -17.69 11.98
C THR A 17 8.98 -18.74 13.01
N TRP A 18 9.51 -18.28 14.14
CA TRP A 18 9.85 -19.15 15.27
C TRP A 18 9.10 -18.70 16.52
N SER A 19 8.65 -19.65 17.30
CA SER A 19 7.91 -19.42 18.53
C SER A 19 8.47 -20.30 19.61
N PRO A 20 9.62 -19.92 20.22
CA PRO A 20 10.26 -20.74 21.22
C PRO A 20 9.31 -21.02 22.40
N PRO A 21 9.37 -22.23 23.00
CA PRO A 21 8.48 -22.62 24.08
C PRO A 21 8.71 -21.74 25.31
N ALA A 22 7.70 -21.64 26.20
CA ALA A 22 7.78 -20.84 27.42
C ALA A 22 8.93 -21.25 28.35
N ASN A 23 9.36 -22.51 28.30
CA ASN A 23 10.47 -23.07 29.06
C ASN A 23 11.78 -23.21 28.24
N HIS A 24 12.00 -22.29 27.28
CA HIS A 24 13.22 -22.24 26.49
C HIS A 24 14.47 -22.17 27.36
N THR A 25 15.51 -22.90 26.95
CA THR A 25 16.77 -23.05 27.76
C THR A 25 17.41 -21.70 28.07
N LEU A 26 17.38 -20.72 27.16
CA LEU A 26 17.84 -19.37 27.42
C LEU A 26 16.67 -18.39 27.41
N PRO A 27 16.67 -17.37 28.30
CA PRO A 27 15.72 -16.25 28.19
C PRO A 27 15.81 -15.59 26.79
N LEU A 28 14.68 -15.18 26.22
CA LEU A 28 14.62 -14.60 24.87
C LEU A 28 15.55 -13.40 24.65
N ASN A 29 15.72 -12.54 25.68
CA ASN A 29 16.66 -11.42 25.59
C ASN A 29 18.11 -11.89 25.52
N THR A 30 18.46 -12.94 26.26
CA THR A 30 19.80 -13.55 26.23
C THR A 30 20.04 -14.19 24.86
N LEU A 31 19.08 -14.93 24.31
CA LEU A 31 19.17 -15.49 22.98
C LEU A 31 19.34 -14.39 21.90
N ARG A 32 18.60 -13.30 21.99
CA ARG A 32 18.78 -12.13 21.11
C ARG A 32 20.20 -11.56 21.20
N SER A 33 20.79 -11.50 22.41
CA SER A 33 22.17 -11.04 22.57
C SER A 33 23.17 -11.99 21.90
N VAL A 34 22.96 -13.31 21.99
CA VAL A 34 23.75 -14.32 21.25
C VAL A 34 23.68 -14.06 19.74
N LEU A 35 22.47 -13.97 19.18
CA LEU A 35 22.22 -13.80 17.75
C LEU A 35 22.67 -12.41 17.21
N SER A 36 22.86 -11.42 18.09
CA SER A 36 23.31 -10.07 17.72
C SER A 36 24.80 -9.83 17.97
N SER A 37 25.54 -10.84 18.42
CA SER A 37 26.98 -10.71 18.67
C SER A 37 27.80 -10.68 17.38
N SER A 38 28.93 -9.98 17.39
CA SER A 38 29.86 -9.98 16.25
C SER A 38 30.38 -11.37 15.90
N THR A 39 30.56 -12.21 16.91
CA THR A 39 30.97 -13.61 16.76
C THR A 39 29.92 -14.44 16.04
N TRP A 40 28.61 -14.22 16.35
CA TRP A 40 27.51 -14.83 15.58
C TRP A 40 27.53 -14.40 14.12
N PHE A 41 27.82 -13.11 13.84
CA PHE A 41 27.92 -12.60 12.48
C PHE A 41 29.08 -13.22 11.69
N GLU A 42 30.21 -13.55 12.34
CA GLU A 42 31.31 -14.30 11.71
C GLU A 42 30.86 -15.73 11.35
N TYR A 43 30.06 -16.36 12.22
CA TYR A 43 29.50 -17.68 11.97
C TYR A 43 28.50 -17.69 10.82
N GLU A 44 27.58 -16.73 10.78
CA GLU A 44 26.65 -16.56 9.64
C GLU A 44 27.38 -16.33 8.31
N LYS A 45 28.55 -15.70 8.33
CA LYS A 45 29.38 -15.50 7.13
C LYS A 45 30.26 -16.72 6.78
N GLY A 46 30.16 -17.81 7.53
CA GLY A 46 30.97 -19.02 7.32
C GLY A 46 32.45 -18.85 7.66
N GLN A 47 32.82 -17.79 8.42
CA GLN A 47 34.21 -17.46 8.78
C GLN A 47 34.72 -18.32 9.96
N ILE A 48 33.82 -18.79 10.81
CA ILE A 48 34.14 -19.67 11.95
C ILE A 48 33.17 -20.86 12.00
N SER A 49 33.58 -21.96 12.62
CA SER A 49 32.73 -23.13 12.82
C SER A 49 31.66 -22.86 13.89
N GLN A 50 30.61 -23.68 13.90
CA GLN A 50 29.55 -23.64 14.90
C GLN A 50 30.11 -23.80 16.32
N GLN A 51 31.02 -24.77 16.52
CA GLN A 51 31.66 -24.99 17.82
C GLN A 51 32.45 -23.76 18.27
N THR A 52 33.27 -23.19 17.38
CA THR A 52 34.04 -21.96 17.67
C THR A 52 33.12 -20.80 18.03
N CYS A 53 31.97 -20.65 17.33
CA CYS A 53 30.98 -19.65 17.62
C CYS A 53 30.42 -19.82 19.04
N TYR A 54 29.95 -21.02 19.39
CA TYR A 54 29.35 -21.26 20.70
C TYR A 54 30.36 -21.08 21.84
N ASP A 55 31.61 -21.50 21.65
CA ASP A 55 32.69 -21.33 22.64
C ASP A 55 33.06 -19.85 22.86
N ARG A 56 33.11 -19.06 21.78
CA ARG A 56 33.43 -17.62 21.88
C ARG A 56 32.26 -16.82 22.48
N VAL A 57 31.06 -16.99 21.95
CA VAL A 57 29.85 -16.30 22.47
C VAL A 57 29.60 -16.71 23.92
N GLY A 58 29.81 -17.99 24.26
CA GLY A 58 29.67 -18.46 25.62
C GLY A 58 30.62 -17.74 26.59
N ARG A 59 31.89 -17.51 26.19
CA ARG A 59 32.84 -16.71 26.97
C ARG A 59 32.47 -15.22 27.03
N GLU A 60 32.05 -14.65 25.91
CA GLU A 60 31.66 -13.23 25.82
C GLU A 60 30.47 -12.88 26.71
N LEU A 61 29.47 -13.77 26.76
CA LEU A 61 28.21 -13.54 27.49
C LEU A 61 28.10 -14.33 28.79
N SER A 62 29.17 -15.07 29.19
CA SER A 62 29.16 -15.94 30.40
C SER A 62 28.04 -16.98 30.37
N ILE A 63 27.82 -17.62 29.22
CA ILE A 63 26.80 -18.64 28.99
C ILE A 63 27.49 -19.96 28.61
N SER A 64 26.96 -21.10 29.10
CA SER A 64 27.46 -22.41 28.67
C SER A 64 27.27 -22.62 27.16
N PRO A 65 28.31 -23.04 26.41
CA PRO A 65 28.15 -23.41 25.00
C PRO A 65 27.10 -24.50 24.76
N VAL A 66 26.90 -25.40 25.76
CA VAL A 66 25.86 -26.44 25.70
C VAL A 66 24.46 -25.82 25.76
N ASP A 67 24.26 -24.80 26.60
CA ASP A 67 22.95 -24.10 26.71
C ASP A 67 22.67 -23.29 25.46
N ILE A 68 23.69 -22.66 24.84
CA ILE A 68 23.54 -21.98 23.55
C ILE A 68 23.10 -22.97 22.49
N ARG A 69 23.78 -24.12 22.38
CA ARG A 69 23.42 -25.17 21.41
C ARG A 69 21.96 -25.60 21.59
N LYS A 70 21.59 -25.95 22.83
CA LYS A 70 20.25 -26.43 23.15
C LYS A 70 19.19 -25.37 22.83
N ALA A 71 19.44 -24.10 23.14
CA ALA A 71 18.54 -23.00 22.84
C ALA A 71 18.34 -22.80 21.33
N ILE A 72 19.41 -22.95 20.52
CA ILE A 72 19.31 -22.90 19.07
C ILE A 72 18.52 -24.09 18.51
N GLU A 73 18.78 -25.31 19.02
CA GLU A 73 18.02 -26.50 18.63
C GLU A 73 16.51 -26.37 18.95
N GLU A 74 16.18 -25.87 20.14
CA GLU A 74 14.79 -25.58 20.56
C GLU A 74 14.14 -24.52 19.64
N SER A 75 14.88 -23.47 19.28
CA SER A 75 14.40 -22.43 18.34
C SER A 75 14.15 -23.01 16.94
N CYS A 76 15.09 -23.82 16.42
CA CYS A 76 14.94 -24.50 15.13
C CYS A 76 13.75 -25.47 15.12
N ALA A 77 13.50 -26.20 16.21
CA ALA A 77 12.33 -27.09 16.32
C ALA A 77 10.99 -26.34 16.33
N SER A 78 10.99 -25.07 16.70
CA SER A 78 9.80 -24.21 16.71
C SER A 78 9.52 -23.53 15.38
N LEU A 79 10.41 -23.62 14.39
CA LEU A 79 10.25 -23.00 13.09
C LEU A 79 8.98 -23.51 12.39
N ARG A 80 8.23 -22.56 11.83
CA ARG A 80 7.03 -22.81 11.01
C ARG A 80 7.12 -21.97 9.74
N CYS A 81 6.76 -22.59 8.63
CA CYS A 81 6.64 -21.91 7.34
C CYS A 81 5.27 -21.21 7.23
N ASP A 82 5.21 -19.98 6.75
CA ASP A 82 3.99 -19.37 6.28
C ASP A 82 3.60 -19.94 4.89
N SER A 83 2.98 -21.12 4.92
CA SER A 83 2.55 -21.81 3.69
C SER A 83 1.56 -20.99 2.87
N GLY A 84 0.76 -20.13 3.52
CA GLY A 84 -0.16 -19.23 2.85
C GLY A 84 0.54 -18.10 2.09
N LEU A 85 1.68 -17.61 2.58
CA LEU A 85 2.49 -16.63 1.85
C LEU A 85 3.27 -17.31 0.71
N VAL A 86 3.80 -18.50 0.94
CA VAL A 86 4.50 -19.31 -0.09
C VAL A 86 3.56 -19.64 -1.25
N SER A 87 2.34 -20.12 -0.98
CA SER A 87 1.32 -20.38 -2.01
C SER A 87 0.98 -19.12 -2.81
N PHE A 88 0.81 -18.00 -2.13
CA PHE A 88 0.55 -16.72 -2.79
C PHE A 88 1.71 -16.29 -3.71
N LEU A 89 2.97 -16.43 -3.28
CA LEU A 89 4.13 -16.12 -4.12
C LEU A 89 4.20 -17.04 -5.35
N ARG A 90 3.83 -18.30 -5.21
CA ARG A 90 3.72 -19.22 -6.34
C ARG A 90 2.64 -18.78 -7.33
N GLU A 91 1.43 -18.51 -6.82
CA GLU A 91 0.32 -18.00 -7.66
C GLU A 91 0.72 -16.70 -8.40
N LEU A 92 1.42 -15.81 -7.70
CA LEU A 92 1.92 -14.57 -8.30
C LEU A 92 2.92 -14.87 -9.43
N LYS A 93 3.87 -15.79 -9.21
CA LYS A 93 4.85 -16.22 -10.23
C LYS A 93 4.15 -16.83 -11.44
N ASP A 94 3.19 -17.72 -11.23
CA ASP A 94 2.42 -18.38 -12.29
C ASP A 94 1.57 -17.37 -13.07
N SER A 95 0.96 -16.39 -12.40
CA SER A 95 0.13 -15.35 -13.03
C SER A 95 0.90 -14.45 -14.00
N THR A 96 2.21 -14.36 -13.84
CA THR A 96 3.08 -13.58 -14.74
C THR A 96 3.56 -14.38 -15.97
N GLY A 97 3.04 -15.58 -16.20
CA GLY A 97 3.47 -16.46 -17.30
C GLY A 97 4.93 -16.90 -17.18
N GLY A 98 5.45 -17.01 -15.94
CA GLY A 98 6.82 -17.45 -15.67
C GLY A 98 7.90 -16.36 -15.88
N THR A 99 7.50 -15.11 -16.09
CA THR A 99 8.47 -13.99 -16.24
C THR A 99 9.00 -13.49 -14.90
N LEU A 100 8.27 -13.68 -13.81
CA LEU A 100 8.70 -13.32 -12.47
C LEU A 100 9.64 -14.39 -11.90
N ARG A 101 10.83 -13.97 -11.49
CA ARG A 101 11.81 -14.80 -10.79
C ARG A 101 11.78 -14.50 -9.29
N ILE A 102 11.83 -15.52 -8.47
CA ILE A 102 11.82 -15.38 -7.01
C ILE A 102 13.09 -16.01 -6.44
N PHE A 103 13.80 -15.25 -5.63
CA PHE A 103 15.04 -15.67 -4.98
C PHE A 103 14.92 -15.49 -3.47
N ALA A 104 15.58 -16.36 -2.72
CA ALA A 104 15.79 -16.16 -1.28
C ALA A 104 17.13 -15.47 -1.01
N MET A 105 17.19 -14.60 0.02
CA MET A 105 18.41 -13.93 0.47
C MET A 105 18.45 -13.88 2.01
N SER A 106 19.19 -14.76 2.64
CA SER A 106 19.15 -14.96 4.10
C SER A 106 20.51 -14.82 4.79
N ASN A 107 20.51 -14.19 5.97
CA ASN A 107 21.62 -14.24 6.92
C ASN A 107 21.51 -15.55 7.68
N ILE A 108 22.28 -16.55 7.30
CA ILE A 108 22.21 -17.89 7.87
C ILE A 108 23.56 -18.61 7.70
N SER A 109 23.96 -19.40 8.70
CA SER A 109 25.12 -20.30 8.61
C SER A 109 24.80 -21.55 7.78
N GLN A 110 25.81 -22.27 7.35
CA GLN A 110 25.59 -23.54 6.64
C GLN A 110 24.82 -24.57 7.48
N PRO A 111 25.20 -24.87 8.76
CA PRO A 111 24.46 -25.86 9.55
C PRO A 111 23.00 -25.48 9.82
N ASP A 112 22.73 -24.17 10.05
CA ASP A 112 21.38 -23.69 10.30
C ASP A 112 20.54 -23.71 9.01
N TYR A 113 21.15 -23.44 7.86
CA TYR A 113 20.50 -23.58 6.56
C TYR A 113 20.14 -25.05 6.28
N ASP A 114 21.05 -25.99 6.56
CA ASP A 114 20.78 -27.42 6.39
C ASP A 114 19.63 -27.89 7.30
N ALA A 115 19.52 -27.33 8.51
CA ALA A 115 18.41 -27.59 9.42
C ALA A 115 17.11 -27.00 8.87
N LEU A 116 17.12 -25.73 8.40
CA LEU A 116 15.97 -25.05 7.82
C LEU A 116 15.41 -25.80 6.60
N ARG A 117 16.27 -26.35 5.76
CA ARG A 117 15.89 -27.15 4.58
C ARG A 117 15.09 -28.41 4.90
N ARG A 118 15.13 -28.88 6.15
CA ARG A 118 14.38 -30.05 6.63
C ARG A 118 13.01 -29.72 7.21
N VAL A 119 12.68 -28.43 7.34
CA VAL A 119 11.34 -28.00 7.77
C VAL A 119 10.33 -28.35 6.68
N GLY A 120 9.37 -29.25 7.00
CA GLY A 120 8.61 -30.05 6.03
C GLY A 120 7.62 -29.31 5.14
N ASP A 121 7.15 -28.12 5.54
CA ASP A 121 6.03 -27.46 4.87
C ASP A 121 6.45 -26.40 3.83
N MET A 122 7.76 -26.26 3.55
CA MET A 122 8.27 -25.25 2.61
C MET A 122 8.42 -25.82 1.20
N ASP A 123 7.71 -25.22 0.27
CA ASP A 123 7.90 -25.47 -1.15
C ASP A 123 9.10 -24.66 -1.69
N TRP A 124 10.27 -25.28 -1.62
CA TRP A 124 11.52 -24.68 -2.07
C TRP A 124 11.61 -24.47 -3.58
N SER A 125 10.73 -25.12 -4.37
CA SER A 125 10.73 -25.00 -5.82
C SER A 125 10.22 -23.65 -6.34
N ILE A 126 9.69 -22.79 -5.46
CA ILE A 126 9.34 -21.43 -5.84
C ILE A 126 10.56 -20.58 -6.19
N PHE A 127 11.73 -20.90 -5.61
CA PHE A 127 12.95 -20.11 -5.79
C PHE A 127 13.72 -20.51 -7.03
N ASP A 128 14.10 -19.50 -7.81
CA ASP A 128 15.02 -19.62 -8.94
C ASP A 128 16.48 -19.64 -8.48
N GLY A 129 16.73 -19.29 -7.20
CA GLY A 129 18.03 -19.39 -6.54
C GLY A 129 17.95 -18.94 -5.07
N ILE A 130 18.95 -19.34 -4.29
CA ILE A 130 19.02 -19.03 -2.86
C ILE A 130 20.40 -18.47 -2.55
N PHE A 131 20.43 -17.27 -1.96
CA PHE A 131 21.64 -16.58 -1.55
C PHE A 131 21.76 -16.60 -0.03
N THR A 132 22.81 -17.19 0.49
CA THR A 132 23.07 -17.28 1.92
C THR A 132 24.32 -16.51 2.28
N SER A 133 24.35 -15.95 3.48
CA SER A 133 25.50 -15.18 3.96
C SER A 133 26.77 -16.03 4.06
N PHE A 134 26.66 -17.31 4.42
CA PHE A 134 27.81 -18.19 4.47
C PHE A 134 28.44 -18.42 3.09
N ALA A 135 27.66 -18.56 2.04
CA ALA A 135 28.16 -18.76 0.68
C ALA A 135 28.74 -17.46 0.09
N ALA A 136 28.16 -16.31 0.44
CA ALA A 136 28.61 -15.01 -0.03
C ALA A 136 29.84 -14.47 0.75
N GLY A 137 30.12 -15.00 1.94
CA GLY A 137 31.10 -14.42 2.87
C GLY A 137 30.76 -12.99 3.29
N ALA A 138 29.48 -12.64 3.26
CA ALA A 138 28.94 -11.33 3.60
C ALA A 138 27.47 -11.48 4.04
N ARG A 139 26.97 -10.58 4.87
CA ARG A 139 25.61 -10.63 5.41
C ARG A 139 24.87 -9.32 5.20
N LYS A 140 23.54 -9.32 5.23
CA LYS A 140 22.74 -8.09 5.32
C LYS A 140 23.04 -7.42 6.68
N PRO A 141 23.18 -6.08 6.73
CA PRO A 141 22.93 -5.08 5.67
C PRO A 141 24.18 -4.72 4.80
N ASP A 142 25.27 -5.52 4.80
CA ASP A 142 26.48 -5.21 4.02
C ASP A 142 26.15 -5.14 2.51
N LEU A 143 26.49 -4.04 1.86
CA LEU A 143 26.22 -3.81 0.42
C LEU A 143 26.90 -4.87 -0.49
N LYS A 144 27.96 -5.54 0.00
CA LYS A 144 28.63 -6.64 -0.71
C LYS A 144 27.68 -7.80 -0.97
N PHE A 145 26.78 -8.13 -0.02
CA PHE A 145 25.85 -9.23 -0.18
C PHE A 145 24.79 -8.95 -1.24
N TYR A 146 24.24 -7.73 -1.26
CA TYR A 146 23.30 -7.32 -2.32
C TYR A 146 23.95 -7.35 -3.70
N ARG A 147 25.19 -6.82 -3.83
CA ARG A 147 25.93 -6.91 -5.09
C ARG A 147 26.15 -8.35 -5.54
N TYR A 148 26.50 -9.22 -4.60
CA TYR A 148 26.68 -10.64 -4.88
C TYR A 148 25.40 -11.26 -5.43
N ALA A 149 24.26 -11.08 -4.76
CA ALA A 149 22.97 -11.63 -5.19
C ALA A 149 22.54 -11.10 -6.57
N LEU A 150 22.65 -9.78 -6.78
CA LEU A 150 22.28 -9.13 -8.05
C LEU A 150 23.13 -9.66 -9.21
N LEU A 151 24.45 -9.80 -9.02
CA LEU A 151 25.36 -10.31 -10.05
C LEU A 151 25.11 -11.79 -10.35
N GLN A 152 24.99 -12.63 -9.32
CA GLN A 152 24.80 -14.08 -9.52
C GLN A 152 23.49 -14.42 -10.21
N ALA A 153 22.42 -13.66 -9.93
CA ALA A 153 21.12 -13.87 -10.55
C ALA A 153 20.90 -13.04 -11.82
N ASN A 154 21.87 -12.22 -12.21
CA ASN A 154 21.74 -11.26 -13.34
C ASN A 154 20.45 -10.43 -13.18
N LEU A 155 20.33 -9.71 -12.06
CA LEU A 155 19.15 -8.91 -11.73
C LEU A 155 19.43 -7.42 -11.97
N GLU A 156 18.44 -6.76 -12.60
CA GLU A 156 18.40 -5.30 -12.69
C GLU A 156 17.80 -4.73 -11.40
N PRO A 157 18.55 -3.89 -10.64
CA PRO A 157 18.08 -3.39 -9.35
C PRO A 157 16.74 -2.67 -9.43
N SER A 158 16.54 -1.80 -10.43
CA SER A 158 15.32 -1.01 -10.62
C SER A 158 14.07 -1.85 -10.94
N ARG A 159 14.28 -3.12 -11.32
CA ARG A 159 13.23 -4.09 -11.64
C ARG A 159 13.10 -5.18 -10.58
N THR A 160 13.82 -5.07 -9.47
CA THR A 160 13.86 -6.07 -8.40
C THR A 160 13.22 -5.53 -7.12
N ILE A 161 12.30 -6.30 -6.55
CA ILE A 161 11.73 -6.06 -5.22
C ILE A 161 12.57 -6.80 -4.18
N PHE A 162 12.88 -6.13 -3.07
CA PHE A 162 13.53 -6.74 -1.90
C PHE A 162 12.57 -6.74 -0.72
N ILE A 163 12.40 -7.88 -0.06
CA ILE A 163 11.47 -8.07 1.08
C ILE A 163 12.26 -8.56 2.28
N ASP A 164 12.17 -7.85 3.41
CA ASP A 164 12.88 -8.16 4.65
C ASP A 164 12.14 -7.54 5.85
N ASP A 165 12.19 -8.16 7.02
CA ASP A 165 11.58 -7.67 8.26
C ASP A 165 12.37 -6.50 8.88
N LYS A 166 13.68 -6.40 8.60
CA LYS A 166 14.58 -5.39 9.17
C LYS A 166 14.72 -4.17 8.28
N LEU A 167 14.36 -3.02 8.84
CA LEU A 167 14.43 -1.74 8.12
C LEU A 167 15.84 -1.45 7.58
N GLU A 168 16.90 -1.71 8.35
CA GLU A 168 18.29 -1.50 7.92
C GLU A 168 18.66 -2.32 6.69
N ASN A 169 18.17 -3.55 6.56
CA ASN A 169 18.36 -4.38 5.38
C ASN A 169 17.64 -3.77 4.17
N VAL A 170 16.39 -3.31 4.38
CA VAL A 170 15.59 -2.68 3.32
C VAL A 170 16.21 -1.36 2.86
N LEU A 171 16.75 -0.54 3.78
CA LEU A 171 17.45 0.70 3.43
C LEU A 171 18.70 0.43 2.60
N SER A 172 19.48 -0.59 2.94
CA SER A 172 20.63 -1.03 2.16
C SER A 172 20.24 -1.49 0.75
N ALA A 173 19.15 -2.25 0.62
CA ALA A 173 18.61 -2.63 -0.68
C ALA A 173 18.20 -1.41 -1.53
N ARG A 174 17.47 -0.47 -0.91
CA ARG A 174 17.05 0.78 -1.59
C ARG A 174 18.25 1.61 -2.04
N SER A 175 19.34 1.67 -1.26
CA SER A 175 20.57 2.37 -1.64
C SER A 175 21.26 1.75 -2.87
N ARG A 176 20.91 0.52 -3.21
CA ARG A 176 21.37 -0.20 -4.41
C ARG A 176 20.38 -0.12 -5.58
N GLY A 177 19.29 0.65 -5.45
CA GLY A 177 18.28 0.83 -6.48
C GLY A 177 17.15 -0.20 -6.48
N LEU A 178 17.10 -1.13 -5.52
CA LEU A 178 16.00 -2.08 -5.40
C LEU A 178 14.75 -1.40 -4.83
N HIS A 179 13.58 -1.94 -5.17
CA HIS A 179 12.34 -1.54 -4.52
C HIS A 179 12.16 -2.31 -3.20
N GLY A 180 12.56 -1.70 -2.09
CA GLY A 180 12.55 -2.35 -0.78
C GLY A 180 11.18 -2.26 -0.09
N LEU A 181 10.67 -3.39 0.38
CA LEU A 181 9.47 -3.53 1.20
C LEU A 181 9.85 -4.04 2.60
N VAL A 182 9.46 -3.32 3.63
CA VAL A 182 9.59 -3.80 5.02
C VAL A 182 8.43 -4.73 5.30
N TYR A 183 8.73 -5.99 5.59
CA TYR A 183 7.73 -6.97 5.99
C TYR A 183 7.26 -6.70 7.42
N ARG A 184 5.96 -6.73 7.64
CA ARG A 184 5.34 -6.65 8.96
C ARG A 184 4.36 -7.80 9.18
N GLU A 185 3.48 -7.99 8.20
CA GLU A 185 2.51 -9.08 8.20
C GLU A 185 2.21 -9.57 6.77
N SER A 186 1.81 -10.82 6.66
CA SER A 186 1.54 -11.49 5.38
C SER A 186 0.46 -10.78 4.56
N LYS A 187 -0.58 -10.24 5.23
CA LYS A 187 -1.68 -9.54 4.56
C LYS A 187 -1.23 -8.25 3.88
N GLU A 188 -0.45 -7.41 4.57
CA GLU A 188 0.07 -6.15 4.01
C GLU A 188 1.01 -6.41 2.84
N LEU A 189 1.91 -7.41 2.96
CA LEU A 189 2.81 -7.79 1.89
C LEU A 189 2.04 -8.26 0.65
N LYS A 190 1.05 -9.14 0.81
CA LYS A 190 0.21 -9.62 -0.29
C LYS A 190 -0.48 -8.46 -1.02
N GLN A 191 -1.05 -7.51 -0.28
CA GLN A 191 -1.68 -6.30 -0.86
C GLN A 191 -0.68 -5.44 -1.63
N SER A 192 0.53 -5.23 -1.07
CA SER A 192 1.60 -4.47 -1.72
C SER A 192 2.04 -5.12 -3.03
N LEU A 193 2.27 -6.44 -3.02
CA LEU A 193 2.67 -7.19 -4.22
C LEU A 193 1.56 -7.20 -5.29
N LEU A 194 0.30 -7.41 -4.90
CA LEU A 194 -0.83 -7.29 -5.84
C LEU A 194 -0.94 -5.88 -6.45
N SER A 195 -0.55 -4.85 -5.70
CA SER A 195 -0.53 -3.49 -6.22
C SER A 195 0.60 -3.25 -7.21
N LEU A 196 1.77 -3.88 -7.00
CA LEU A 196 2.95 -3.71 -7.85
C LEU A 196 2.88 -4.55 -9.14
N PHE A 197 2.30 -5.75 -9.09
CA PHE A 197 2.22 -6.69 -10.23
C PHE A 197 0.87 -6.66 -10.96
N GLY A 198 -0.20 -6.23 -10.29
CA GLY A 198 -1.53 -6.19 -10.87
C GLY A 198 -1.79 -4.94 -11.71
N ASP A 199 -2.79 -5.02 -12.56
CA ASP A 199 -3.35 -3.86 -13.27
C ASP A 199 -4.32 -3.09 -12.33
N PRO A 200 -3.99 -1.86 -11.89
CA PRO A 200 -4.84 -1.09 -11.00
C PRO A 200 -6.17 -0.71 -11.64
N ILE A 201 -6.20 -0.53 -12.96
CA ILE A 201 -7.43 -0.19 -13.69
C ILE A 201 -8.38 -1.39 -13.68
N GLN A 202 -7.91 -2.57 -14.02
CA GLN A 202 -8.73 -3.78 -13.99
C GLN A 202 -9.24 -4.10 -12.57
N ARG A 203 -8.37 -3.92 -11.54
CA ARG A 203 -8.81 -4.09 -10.15
C ARG A 203 -9.90 -3.10 -9.77
N GLY A 204 -9.73 -1.83 -10.13
CA GLY A 204 -10.73 -0.79 -9.90
C GLY A 204 -12.06 -1.10 -10.60
N GLN A 205 -12.01 -1.49 -11.87
CA GLN A 205 -13.19 -1.88 -12.64
C GLN A 205 -13.91 -3.09 -12.03
N ARG A 206 -13.17 -4.11 -11.60
CA ARG A 206 -13.73 -5.29 -10.93
C ARG A 206 -14.40 -4.88 -9.62
N PHE A 207 -13.71 -4.11 -8.79
CA PHE A 207 -14.24 -3.63 -7.52
C PHE A 207 -15.54 -2.85 -7.71
N LEU A 208 -15.59 -1.92 -8.68
CA LEU A 208 -16.79 -1.16 -8.99
C LEU A 208 -17.95 -2.07 -9.42
N LYS A 209 -17.70 -3.06 -10.28
CA LYS A 209 -18.72 -4.02 -10.72
C LYS A 209 -19.25 -4.89 -9.58
N GLU A 210 -18.36 -5.43 -8.74
CA GLU A 210 -18.74 -6.28 -7.59
C GLU A 210 -19.53 -5.51 -6.53
N ASN A 211 -19.35 -4.18 -6.45
CA ASN A 211 -20.01 -3.30 -5.47
C ASN A 211 -21.03 -2.35 -6.11
N ALA A 212 -21.43 -2.59 -7.34
CA ALA A 212 -22.34 -1.71 -8.08
C ALA A 212 -23.62 -1.38 -7.27
N GLY A 213 -23.96 -0.11 -7.20
CA GLY A 213 -25.12 0.41 -6.47
C GLY A 213 -25.07 0.27 -4.93
N ARG A 214 -23.97 -0.29 -4.37
CA ARG A 214 -23.82 -0.50 -2.91
C ARG A 214 -22.69 0.30 -2.27
N LEU A 215 -21.94 1.04 -3.06
CA LEU A 215 -20.82 1.85 -2.57
C LEU A 215 -21.31 2.96 -1.65
N VAL A 216 -20.64 3.11 -0.50
CA VAL A 216 -20.86 4.16 0.50
C VAL A 216 -19.50 4.72 0.92
N SER A 217 -19.47 6.00 1.27
CA SER A 217 -18.27 6.62 1.85
C SER A 217 -18.13 6.24 3.32
N MET A 218 -16.89 6.12 3.80
CA MET A 218 -16.60 5.75 5.19
C MET A 218 -15.81 6.86 5.88
N CYS A 219 -16.29 7.32 7.03
CA CYS A 219 -15.60 8.30 7.87
C CYS A 219 -15.59 7.82 9.32
N GLY A 220 -14.40 7.58 9.89
CA GLY A 220 -14.27 7.11 11.27
C GLY A 220 -15.05 5.84 11.61
N GLY A 221 -15.23 4.91 10.64
CA GLY A 221 -16.02 3.69 10.81
C GLY A 221 -17.53 3.86 10.58
N ILE A 222 -17.99 5.08 10.31
CA ILE A 222 -19.40 5.41 10.02
C ILE A 222 -19.61 5.40 8.50
N ALA A 223 -20.61 4.64 8.04
CA ALA A 223 -21.00 4.62 6.63
C ALA A 223 -21.86 5.86 6.31
N ILE A 224 -21.40 6.67 5.38
CA ILE A 224 -22.07 7.87 4.90
C ILE A 224 -22.72 7.59 3.55
N GLN A 225 -24.04 7.71 3.49
CA GLN A 225 -24.74 7.66 2.23
C GLN A 225 -24.74 9.05 1.60
N GLU A 226 -24.02 9.21 0.51
CA GLU A 226 -23.83 10.48 -0.14
C GLU A 226 -23.92 10.37 -1.69
N ASN A 227 -24.14 11.49 -2.34
CA ASN A 227 -24.34 11.55 -3.78
C ASN A 227 -23.05 11.84 -4.56
N PHE A 228 -22.09 12.54 -3.96
CA PHE A 228 -20.92 13.07 -4.67
C PHE A 228 -20.02 11.97 -5.24
N ALA A 229 -19.66 10.94 -4.43
CA ALA A 229 -18.86 9.82 -4.91
C ALA A 229 -19.59 8.98 -5.97
N GLN A 230 -20.92 8.87 -5.87
CA GLN A 230 -21.70 8.21 -6.93
C GLN A 230 -21.63 8.97 -8.26
N LEU A 231 -21.69 10.31 -8.21
CA LEU A 231 -21.53 11.16 -9.39
C LEU A 231 -20.10 11.06 -9.97
N LEU A 232 -19.06 11.03 -9.12
CA LEU A 232 -17.68 10.80 -9.58
C LEU A 232 -17.51 9.45 -10.27
N ILE A 233 -18.11 8.39 -9.74
CA ILE A 233 -18.09 7.05 -10.39
C ILE A 233 -18.72 7.16 -11.78
N LEU A 234 -19.86 7.82 -11.89
CA LEU A 234 -20.57 8.00 -13.15
C LEU A 234 -19.76 8.85 -14.14
N GLU A 235 -19.13 9.94 -13.68
CA GLU A 235 -18.25 10.79 -14.49
C GLU A 235 -17.07 9.98 -15.07
N MET A 236 -16.38 9.25 -14.22
CA MET A 236 -15.17 8.50 -14.60
C MET A 236 -15.45 7.29 -15.49
N THR A 237 -16.61 6.65 -15.34
CA THR A 237 -16.92 5.40 -16.01
C THR A 237 -17.93 5.52 -17.14
N ASN A 238 -18.78 6.54 -17.09
CA ASN A 238 -19.99 6.72 -17.92
C ASN A 238 -20.91 5.48 -17.88
N ASP A 239 -20.83 4.67 -16.82
CA ASP A 239 -21.59 3.43 -16.66
C ASP A 239 -22.67 3.58 -15.56
N ARG A 240 -23.90 3.80 -15.99
CA ARG A 240 -25.08 3.98 -15.11
C ARG A 240 -25.38 2.74 -14.24
N SER A 241 -24.92 1.56 -14.65
CA SER A 241 -25.17 0.31 -13.88
C SER A 241 -24.36 0.23 -12.59
N LEU A 242 -23.31 1.05 -12.47
CA LEU A 242 -22.42 1.05 -11.29
C LEU A 242 -22.95 1.92 -10.14
N VAL A 243 -23.84 2.85 -10.43
CA VAL A 243 -24.37 3.81 -9.46
C VAL A 243 -25.82 3.47 -9.07
N GLN A 244 -26.28 4.10 -8.00
CA GLN A 244 -27.66 3.91 -7.54
C GLN A 244 -28.65 4.58 -8.49
N SER A 245 -29.85 3.98 -8.70
CA SER A 245 -30.83 4.45 -9.70
C SER A 245 -31.27 5.90 -9.50
N HIS A 246 -31.43 6.36 -8.25
CA HIS A 246 -31.82 7.74 -7.96
C HIS A 246 -30.82 8.82 -8.49
N ILE A 247 -29.55 8.42 -8.69
CA ILE A 247 -28.51 9.32 -9.24
C ILE A 247 -28.85 9.70 -10.68
N VAL A 248 -29.33 8.77 -11.48
CA VAL A 248 -29.58 9.00 -12.92
C VAL A 248 -30.98 9.57 -13.20
N GLU A 249 -31.87 9.53 -12.22
CA GLU A 249 -33.25 9.99 -12.33
C GLU A 249 -33.47 11.40 -11.78
N LYS A 250 -32.49 11.95 -11.01
CA LYS A 250 -32.64 13.23 -10.34
C LYS A 250 -32.45 14.40 -11.28
N GLU A 251 -33.44 15.25 -11.34
CA GLU A 251 -33.36 16.59 -11.93
C GLU A 251 -33.41 17.67 -10.82
N GLY A 252 -32.53 18.66 -10.87
CA GLY A 252 -32.56 19.77 -9.92
C GLY A 252 -31.27 19.92 -9.10
N LYS A 253 -31.37 20.61 -7.97
CA LYS A 253 -30.24 20.82 -7.05
C LYS A 253 -29.90 19.57 -6.28
N TRP A 254 -28.63 19.41 -5.98
CA TRP A 254 -28.10 18.25 -5.28
C TRP A 254 -27.63 18.62 -3.88
N ASN A 255 -27.90 17.74 -2.93
CA ASN A 255 -27.31 17.74 -1.62
C ASN A 255 -26.14 16.71 -1.60
N PHE A 256 -25.09 16.99 -0.86
CA PHE A 256 -24.03 16.02 -0.65
C PHE A 256 -24.59 14.71 -0.08
N PHE A 257 -25.42 14.81 0.97
CA PHE A 257 -25.99 13.64 1.64
C PHE A 257 -27.25 13.10 0.92
N ARG A 258 -27.42 11.79 1.00
CA ARG A 258 -28.66 11.12 0.72
C ARG A 258 -29.50 11.00 1.99
N GLY A 259 -30.48 11.85 2.16
CA GLY A 259 -31.25 11.98 3.39
C GLY A 259 -30.69 13.01 4.34
N SER A 260 -30.81 12.78 5.65
CA SER A 260 -30.31 13.72 6.67
C SER A 260 -28.78 13.76 6.71
N GLY A 261 -28.22 14.93 7.05
CA GLY A 261 -26.78 15.09 7.24
C GLY A 261 -26.22 14.15 8.32
N GLN A 262 -25.08 13.55 8.05
CA GLN A 262 -24.35 12.65 8.98
C GLN A 262 -23.04 13.31 9.39
N LEU A 263 -22.70 13.26 10.68
CA LEU A 263 -21.53 13.95 11.25
C LEU A 263 -21.57 15.49 11.10
N THR A 264 -22.74 16.06 10.84
CA THR A 264 -23.01 17.49 10.67
C THR A 264 -24.44 17.78 11.13
N THR A 265 -24.98 18.95 10.77
CA THR A 265 -26.39 19.32 11.06
C THR A 265 -27.35 18.42 10.29
N ALA A 266 -28.46 18.02 10.91
CA ALA A 266 -29.46 17.15 10.28
C ALA A 266 -30.06 17.79 9.00
N GLU A 267 -30.27 19.11 9.02
CA GLU A 267 -30.65 19.91 7.86
C GLU A 267 -29.38 20.45 7.18
N PHE A 268 -28.91 19.75 6.18
CA PHE A 268 -27.77 20.16 5.39
C PHE A 268 -28.26 20.73 4.04
N PRO A 269 -27.82 21.92 3.63
CA PRO A 269 -28.29 22.55 2.39
C PRO A 269 -27.80 21.81 1.16
N CYS A 270 -28.48 22.02 0.02
CA CYS A 270 -27.89 21.72 -1.27
C CYS A 270 -26.62 22.56 -1.47
N ASP A 271 -25.67 21.98 -2.14
CA ASP A 271 -24.37 22.62 -2.39
C ASP A 271 -24.11 22.77 -3.89
N LEU A 272 -23.28 23.76 -4.21
CA LEU A 272 -22.97 24.08 -5.60
C LEU A 272 -22.00 23.02 -6.20
N ASP A 273 -21.23 22.36 -5.37
CA ASP A 273 -20.28 21.32 -5.76
C ASP A 273 -20.97 20.09 -6.33
N THR A 274 -21.77 19.43 -5.49
CA THR A 274 -22.53 18.23 -5.86
C THR A 274 -23.56 18.57 -6.98
N THR A 275 -24.14 19.77 -6.95
CA THR A 275 -25.07 20.23 -7.99
C THR A 275 -24.36 20.41 -9.33
N SER A 276 -23.20 21.06 -9.36
CA SER A 276 -22.45 21.27 -10.60
C SER A 276 -22.01 19.95 -11.22
N LEU A 277 -21.48 19.04 -10.42
CA LEU A 277 -21.11 17.69 -10.88
C LEU A 277 -22.35 16.94 -11.39
N GLY A 278 -23.47 16.97 -10.64
CA GLY A 278 -24.72 16.32 -11.05
C GLY A 278 -25.24 16.83 -12.39
N LEU A 279 -25.30 18.15 -12.59
CA LEU A 279 -25.78 18.75 -13.84
C LEU A 279 -24.86 18.41 -15.03
N THR A 280 -23.57 18.29 -14.81
CA THR A 280 -22.59 17.95 -15.85
C THR A 280 -22.69 16.49 -16.25
N VAL A 281 -22.81 15.58 -15.27
CA VAL A 281 -22.68 14.13 -15.48
C VAL A 281 -24.01 13.46 -15.87
N VAL A 282 -25.12 13.85 -15.22
CA VAL A 282 -26.44 13.21 -15.43
C VAL A 282 -27.09 13.63 -16.73
N ARG A 283 -26.65 14.75 -17.35
CA ARG A 283 -27.20 15.28 -18.60
C ARG A 283 -28.70 15.62 -18.47
N VAL A 284 -29.03 16.44 -17.49
CA VAL A 284 -30.39 16.94 -17.30
C VAL A 284 -30.85 17.81 -18.48
N ARG A 285 -32.16 18.12 -18.54
CA ARG A 285 -32.71 19.04 -19.56
C ARG A 285 -32.02 20.41 -19.48
N VAL A 286 -31.64 20.97 -20.63
CA VAL A 286 -30.87 22.23 -20.72
C VAL A 286 -31.54 23.37 -19.96
N ASN A 287 -32.88 23.52 -20.06
CA ASN A 287 -33.60 24.56 -19.34
C ASN A 287 -33.53 24.43 -17.81
N VAL A 288 -33.47 23.21 -17.29
CA VAL A 288 -33.27 22.94 -15.85
C VAL A 288 -31.85 23.35 -15.42
N ALA A 289 -30.84 22.94 -16.19
CA ALA A 289 -29.46 23.34 -15.90
C ALA A 289 -29.27 24.84 -15.92
N VAL A 290 -29.79 25.54 -16.96
CA VAL A 290 -29.70 26.99 -17.10
C VAL A 290 -30.37 27.69 -15.92
N SER A 291 -31.58 27.29 -15.52
CA SER A 291 -32.28 27.88 -14.37
C SER A 291 -31.50 27.73 -13.05
N ILE A 292 -30.83 26.60 -12.84
CA ILE A 292 -30.03 26.41 -11.64
C ILE A 292 -28.72 27.22 -11.70
N MET A 293 -28.10 27.32 -12.87
CA MET A 293 -26.93 28.18 -13.07
C MET A 293 -27.28 29.66 -12.82
N ASP A 294 -28.48 30.13 -13.25
CA ASP A 294 -28.97 31.49 -12.95
C ASP A 294 -29.14 31.67 -11.43
N GLU A 295 -29.62 30.65 -10.73
CA GLU A 295 -29.72 30.67 -9.27
C GLU A 295 -28.33 30.72 -8.61
N MET A 296 -27.34 29.99 -9.12
CA MET A 296 -25.94 29.98 -8.57
C MET A 296 -25.32 31.38 -8.58
N LEU A 297 -25.65 32.24 -9.56
CA LEU A 297 -25.15 33.61 -9.63
C LEU A 297 -25.56 34.47 -8.43
N ASN A 298 -26.67 34.14 -7.74
CA ASN A 298 -27.09 34.83 -6.53
C ASN A 298 -26.19 34.51 -5.32
N TYR A 299 -25.35 33.50 -5.41
CA TYR A 299 -24.43 33.04 -4.36
C TYR A 299 -22.97 33.43 -4.63
N ILE A 300 -22.75 34.48 -5.40
CA ILE A 300 -21.44 35.11 -5.59
C ILE A 300 -21.25 36.13 -4.46
N ASN A 301 -20.10 36.09 -3.77
CA ASN A 301 -19.78 37.01 -2.68
C ASN A 301 -19.30 38.38 -3.21
N GLU A 302 -18.96 39.32 -2.30
CA GLU A 302 -18.47 40.65 -2.63
C GLU A 302 -17.17 40.67 -3.45
N ASP A 303 -16.34 39.64 -3.33
CA ASP A 303 -15.09 39.47 -4.10
C ASP A 303 -15.35 38.91 -5.51
N GLY A 304 -16.59 38.58 -5.86
CA GLY A 304 -16.94 37.93 -7.11
C GLY A 304 -16.67 36.44 -7.17
N ILE A 305 -16.50 35.79 -6.00
CA ILE A 305 -16.21 34.36 -5.87
C ILE A 305 -17.48 33.62 -5.49
N VAL A 306 -17.78 32.54 -6.21
CA VAL A 306 -18.96 31.72 -5.93
C VAL A 306 -18.81 30.94 -4.63
N GLN A 307 -19.90 30.92 -3.83
CA GLN A 307 -19.97 30.24 -2.53
C GLN A 307 -20.26 28.75 -2.69
N THR A 308 -20.04 27.99 -1.60
CA THR A 308 -20.20 26.53 -1.58
C THR A 308 -21.67 26.09 -1.53
N TYR A 309 -22.55 26.83 -0.85
CA TYR A 309 -23.90 26.37 -0.53
C TYR A 309 -24.98 27.29 -1.15
N PHE A 310 -26.13 26.71 -1.48
CA PHE A 310 -27.37 27.46 -1.75
C PHE A 310 -27.98 27.95 -0.42
N ASP A 311 -27.18 28.70 0.34
CA ASP A 311 -27.54 29.17 1.68
C ASP A 311 -26.68 30.40 2.03
N HIS A 312 -27.33 31.57 2.16
CA HIS A 312 -26.65 32.83 2.48
C HIS A 312 -26.14 32.91 3.92
N ASP A 313 -26.69 32.08 4.81
CA ASP A 313 -26.23 32.01 6.20
C ASP A 313 -24.93 31.17 6.35
N ARG A 314 -24.49 30.58 5.24
CA ARG A 314 -23.25 29.77 5.18
C ARG A 314 -22.28 30.29 4.10
N PRO A 315 -21.72 31.51 4.26
CA PRO A 315 -20.93 32.20 3.22
C PRO A 315 -19.51 31.62 3.12
N ARG A 316 -19.38 30.33 2.80
CA ARG A 316 -18.12 29.65 2.60
C ARG A 316 -17.72 29.68 1.14
N ILE A 317 -16.43 29.93 0.87
CA ILE A 317 -15.80 29.69 -0.43
C ILE A 317 -14.83 28.50 -0.33
N ASP A 318 -14.70 27.76 -1.42
CA ASP A 318 -13.80 26.59 -1.51
C ASP A 318 -13.29 26.47 -2.94
N PRO A 319 -11.97 26.41 -3.17
CA PRO A 319 -11.43 26.41 -4.53
C PRO A 319 -11.79 25.15 -5.32
N VAL A 320 -12.01 23.99 -4.68
CA VAL A 320 -12.43 22.77 -5.36
C VAL A 320 -13.87 22.90 -5.84
N VAL A 321 -14.76 23.42 -4.98
CA VAL A 321 -16.15 23.74 -5.37
C VAL A 321 -16.17 24.70 -6.56
N CYS A 322 -15.35 25.76 -6.51
CA CYS A 322 -15.25 26.74 -7.59
C CYS A 322 -14.82 26.08 -8.91
N VAL A 323 -13.92 25.10 -8.90
CA VAL A 323 -13.52 24.37 -10.11
C VAL A 323 -14.70 23.61 -10.72
N ASN A 324 -15.51 22.92 -9.91
CA ASN A 324 -16.67 22.18 -10.41
C ASN A 324 -17.77 23.14 -10.97
N VAL A 325 -17.99 24.27 -10.31
CA VAL A 325 -18.91 25.32 -10.83
C VAL A 325 -18.39 25.91 -12.15
N LEU A 326 -17.11 26.25 -12.22
CA LEU A 326 -16.46 26.72 -13.45
C LEU A 326 -16.58 25.68 -14.56
N HIS A 327 -16.34 24.41 -14.30
CA HIS A 327 -16.51 23.35 -15.28
C HIS A 327 -17.93 23.31 -15.84
N LEU A 328 -18.95 23.40 -14.98
CA LEU A 328 -20.35 23.49 -15.41
C LEU A 328 -20.57 24.70 -16.31
N PHE A 329 -20.20 25.91 -15.85
CA PHE A 329 -20.44 27.14 -16.59
C PHE A 329 -19.72 27.15 -17.95
N TYR A 330 -18.47 26.68 -18.01
CA TYR A 330 -17.76 26.57 -19.28
C TYR A 330 -18.39 25.53 -20.22
N SER A 331 -18.90 24.42 -19.70
CA SER A 331 -19.57 23.38 -20.49
C SER A 331 -20.85 23.88 -21.19
N TYR A 332 -21.50 24.92 -20.60
CA TYR A 332 -22.68 25.59 -21.18
C TYR A 332 -22.34 26.89 -21.92
N GLY A 333 -21.04 27.19 -22.13
CA GLY A 333 -20.61 28.41 -22.83
C GLY A 333 -20.76 29.70 -22.00
N ARG A 334 -21.05 29.60 -20.70
CA ARG A 334 -21.32 30.72 -19.78
C ARG A 334 -20.11 31.06 -18.87
N GLY A 335 -18.93 30.53 -19.13
CA GLY A 335 -17.76 30.70 -18.27
C GLY A 335 -17.34 32.15 -18.01
N LYS A 336 -17.69 33.10 -18.92
CA LYS A 336 -17.41 34.54 -18.75
C LYS A 336 -18.13 35.15 -17.54
N GLU A 337 -19.24 34.58 -17.10
CA GLU A 337 -20.01 35.04 -15.94
C GLU A 337 -19.28 34.74 -14.60
N MET A 338 -18.26 33.88 -14.62
CA MET A 338 -17.48 33.46 -13.48
C MET A 338 -16.00 33.93 -13.55
N SER A 339 -15.73 35.06 -14.21
CA SER A 339 -14.35 35.49 -14.48
C SER A 339 -13.54 35.77 -13.22
N LEU A 340 -14.12 36.37 -12.16
CA LEU A 340 -13.42 36.61 -10.89
C LEU A 340 -13.18 35.34 -10.11
N THR A 341 -14.15 34.41 -10.09
CA THR A 341 -13.99 33.07 -9.54
C THR A 341 -12.85 32.33 -10.23
N LEU A 342 -12.76 32.40 -11.57
CA LEU A 342 -11.64 31.78 -12.32
C LEU A 342 -10.30 32.40 -11.96
N GLN A 343 -10.23 33.74 -11.86
CA GLN A 343 -9.01 34.44 -11.47
C GLN A 343 -8.53 33.96 -10.09
N TRP A 344 -9.42 33.91 -9.11
CA TRP A 344 -9.10 33.45 -7.77
C TRP A 344 -8.59 32.00 -7.76
N VAL A 345 -9.21 31.08 -8.52
CA VAL A 345 -8.73 29.69 -8.65
C VAL A 345 -7.32 29.64 -9.23
N TYR A 346 -6.98 30.47 -10.22
CA TYR A 346 -5.61 30.58 -10.72
C TYR A 346 -4.62 31.04 -9.64
N GLU A 347 -4.99 32.02 -8.82
CA GLU A 347 -4.16 32.50 -7.69
C GLU A 347 -3.93 31.39 -6.66
N VAL A 348 -4.99 30.63 -6.31
CA VAL A 348 -4.90 29.48 -5.41
C VAL A 348 -3.91 28.42 -5.96
N LEU A 349 -4.00 28.09 -7.24
CA LEU A 349 -3.09 27.14 -7.88
C LEU A 349 -1.65 27.67 -7.96
N PHE A 350 -1.48 28.91 -8.36
CA PHE A 350 -0.17 29.56 -8.50
C PHE A 350 0.58 29.60 -7.16
N HIS A 351 -0.11 29.98 -6.10
CA HIS A 351 0.46 30.04 -4.75
C HIS A 351 0.41 28.72 -3.98
N ARG A 352 -0.08 27.63 -4.58
CA ARG A 352 -0.27 26.32 -3.93
C ARG A 352 -1.08 26.43 -2.64
N ALA A 353 -2.08 27.31 -2.61
CA ALA A 353 -2.93 27.57 -1.45
C ALA A 353 -4.10 26.55 -1.37
N TYR A 354 -3.76 25.26 -1.44
CA TYR A 354 -4.69 24.14 -1.31
C TYR A 354 -4.09 23.11 -0.35
N ILE A 355 -4.96 22.35 0.31
CA ILE A 355 -4.60 21.32 1.31
C ILE A 355 -4.54 19.95 0.63
#